data_b99be0551ea9c273bbdc2143d662e0ef
#
_entry.id   b99be0551ea9c273bbdc2143d662e0ef
#
_cell.length_a   1.000
_cell.length_b   1.000
_cell.length_c   1.000
_cell.angle_alpha   90.00
_cell.angle_beta   90.00
_cell.angle_gamma   90.00
#
_symmetry.space_group_name_H-M   'P 1'
#
loop_
_entity.id
_entity.type
_entity.pdbx_description
1 polymer ?
#
loop_
_entity_poly.entity_id
_entity_poly.type
_entity_poly.pdbx_seq_one_letter_code
_entity_poly.pdbx_strand_id
1 'polypeptide(L)'
;MEVQLINLNTDISLVFDSQNFILNEIIHDNCVVQHNTSKTIKQIGEYVNSTNVNSRTINITGTAIGQSELDLSNKKKILLNLTSPFSSIKIILDNKFTLTGKCQSLVKWGVGHSNNNRYFVKFSIDILAPNTLWYALEPTTVSLSPYVNEFKFPISIPETGFIYGHKDNDTLTNIYNECNVPIPMSFTITSLATIQNPEIVRVQDGKKLKINTTLQPGDVLIITTEFGSKKVVLNGESIISDFDFQTSSWLMLQPGLNTFTYSCKDTANKNNLNINITYTQAYWGVF
;
A
#
# COMPACT_ATOMS: atom_id res chain seq x y z
N MET A 1 16.86 3.24 -14.62
CA MET A 1 16.27 3.00 -13.29
C MET A 1 16.62 4.20 -12.41
N GLU A 2 15.63 4.96 -12.04
CA GLU A 2 15.75 6.08 -11.11
C GLU A 2 15.50 5.57 -9.69
N VAL A 3 16.37 5.93 -8.75
CA VAL A 3 16.26 5.50 -7.35
C VAL A 3 16.23 6.74 -6.47
N GLN A 4 15.24 6.82 -5.61
CA GLN A 4 15.12 7.86 -4.58
C GLN A 4 14.97 7.20 -3.20
N LEU A 5 15.69 7.75 -2.23
CA LEU A 5 15.58 7.38 -0.81
C LEU A 5 15.06 8.57 -0.03
N ILE A 6 14.07 8.33 0.83
CA ILE A 6 13.48 9.37 1.69
C ILE A 6 13.47 8.87 3.12
N ASN A 7 14.06 9.62 4.03
CA ASN A 7 13.96 9.38 5.46
C ASN A 7 12.63 9.96 5.95
N LEU A 8 11.70 9.10 6.38
CA LEU A 8 10.34 9.48 6.78
C LEU A 8 10.26 10.26 8.11
N ASN A 9 11.33 10.32 8.87
CA ASN A 9 11.36 11.03 10.15
C ASN A 9 11.94 12.45 10.03
N THR A 10 12.81 12.67 9.03
CA THR A 10 13.54 13.94 8.86
C THR A 10 13.28 14.61 7.52
N ASP A 11 12.49 13.95 6.64
CA ASP A 11 12.20 14.36 5.26
C ASP A 11 13.46 14.57 4.39
N ILE A 12 14.62 14.07 4.85
CA ILE A 12 15.84 14.11 4.04
C ILE A 12 15.66 13.14 2.89
N SER A 13 15.78 13.65 1.67
CA SER A 13 15.72 12.87 0.45
C SER A 13 17.05 12.84 -0.29
N LEU A 14 17.32 11.71 -0.93
CA LEU A 14 18.47 11.51 -1.80
C LEU A 14 17.97 10.90 -3.11
N VAL A 15 18.26 11.57 -4.21
CA VAL A 15 18.03 11.06 -5.56
C VAL A 15 19.39 10.69 -6.13
N PHE A 16 19.47 9.49 -6.70
CA PHE A 16 20.66 9.07 -7.42
C PHE A 16 20.67 9.74 -8.79
N ASP A 17 21.67 10.58 -9.01
CA ASP A 17 21.90 11.33 -10.23
C ASP A 17 23.31 11.01 -10.81
N SER A 18 23.63 11.59 -11.94
CA SER A 18 24.94 11.40 -12.58
C SER A 18 26.04 12.33 -12.06
N GLN A 19 25.73 13.26 -11.15
CA GLN A 19 26.63 14.32 -10.73
C GLN A 19 27.04 14.25 -9.26
N ASN A 20 26.07 13.99 -8.36
CA ASN A 20 26.28 14.04 -6.92
C ASN A 20 26.37 12.66 -6.27
N PHE A 21 25.39 11.81 -6.57
CA PHE A 21 25.26 10.47 -6.02
C PHE A 21 24.99 9.50 -7.16
N ILE A 22 26.04 8.85 -7.63
CA ILE A 22 25.92 7.86 -8.70
C ILE A 22 25.47 6.53 -8.12
N LEU A 23 24.40 5.95 -8.67
CA LEU A 23 24.00 4.58 -8.37
C LEU A 23 24.93 3.62 -9.08
N ASN A 24 25.66 2.77 -8.34
CA ASN A 24 26.47 1.72 -8.93
C ASN A 24 25.66 0.44 -9.12
N GLU A 25 24.91 0.05 -8.09
CA GLU A 25 24.13 -1.18 -8.12
C GLU A 25 23.02 -1.11 -7.06
N ILE A 26 21.89 -1.74 -7.36
CA ILE A 26 20.84 -2.02 -6.38
C ILE A 26 20.44 -3.49 -6.49
N ILE A 27 20.52 -4.22 -5.37
CA ILE A 27 20.05 -5.59 -5.26
C ILE A 27 18.75 -5.55 -4.46
N HIS A 28 17.62 -5.75 -5.14
CA HIS A 28 16.28 -5.59 -4.56
C HIS A 28 15.44 -6.88 -4.57
N ASP A 29 15.95 -7.98 -5.17
CA ASP A 29 15.20 -9.22 -5.38
C ASP A 29 15.45 -10.29 -4.29
N ASN A 30 16.23 -9.96 -3.26
CA ASN A 30 16.55 -10.88 -2.18
C ASN A 30 15.36 -11.07 -1.23
N CYS A 31 14.45 -11.98 -1.59
CA CYS A 31 13.36 -12.42 -0.76
C CYS A 31 13.61 -13.87 -0.35
N VAL A 32 13.74 -14.13 0.94
CA VAL A 32 13.99 -15.47 1.48
C VAL A 32 12.67 -16.16 1.79
N VAL A 33 12.43 -17.29 1.14
CA VAL A 33 11.26 -18.14 1.37
C VAL A 33 11.71 -19.35 2.19
N GLN A 34 10.99 -19.64 3.27
CA GLN A 34 11.20 -20.83 4.11
C GLN A 34 10.02 -21.77 3.95
N HIS A 35 10.33 -23.03 3.59
CA HIS A 35 9.35 -24.10 3.55
C HIS A 35 9.53 -25.00 4.78
N ASN A 36 8.48 -25.19 5.56
CA ASN A 36 8.45 -26.21 6.61
C ASN A 36 8.01 -27.51 5.97
N THR A 37 8.90 -28.48 5.95
CA THR A 37 8.67 -29.78 5.31
C THR A 37 8.53 -30.87 6.36
N SER A 38 7.82 -31.95 6.03
CA SER A 38 7.75 -33.18 6.79
C SER A 38 7.97 -34.38 5.89
N LYS A 39 8.55 -35.46 6.47
CA LYS A 39 8.83 -36.71 5.77
C LYS A 39 8.35 -37.88 6.59
N THR A 40 7.64 -38.82 5.94
CA THR A 40 7.22 -40.08 6.54
C THR A 40 8.29 -41.15 6.32
N ILE A 41 8.34 -42.16 7.16
CA ILE A 41 9.31 -43.29 7.05
C ILE A 41 9.10 -43.96 5.68
N LYS A 42 10.21 -44.16 4.93
CA LYS A 42 10.26 -44.75 3.58
C LYS A 42 9.64 -43.89 2.47
N GLN A 43 9.29 -42.64 2.71
CA GLN A 43 8.80 -41.73 1.68
C GLN A 43 9.98 -41.22 0.82
N ILE A 44 9.77 -41.17 -0.51
CA ILE A 44 10.65 -40.46 -1.44
C ILE A 44 10.12 -39.02 -1.57
N GLY A 45 10.97 -38.02 -1.27
CA GLY A 45 10.58 -36.61 -1.23
C GLY A 45 10.01 -36.18 0.15
N GLU A 46 9.48 -34.98 0.22
CA GLU A 46 8.95 -34.36 1.42
C GLU A 46 7.61 -33.66 1.11
N TYR A 47 6.75 -33.51 2.12
CA TYR A 47 5.55 -32.66 2.04
C TYR A 47 5.88 -31.25 2.56
N VAL A 48 5.46 -30.22 1.83
CA VAL A 48 5.52 -28.84 2.29
C VAL A 48 4.29 -28.56 3.15
N ASN A 49 4.47 -28.42 4.46
CA ASN A 49 3.37 -28.15 5.39
C ASN A 49 2.97 -26.68 5.40
N SER A 50 3.97 -25.78 5.34
CA SER A 50 3.73 -24.33 5.28
C SER A 50 4.89 -23.62 4.58
N THR A 51 4.59 -22.45 4.04
CA THR A 51 5.55 -21.56 3.39
C THR A 51 5.50 -20.22 4.09
N ASN A 52 6.63 -19.75 4.57
CA ASN A 52 6.80 -18.42 5.16
C ASN A 52 7.69 -17.58 4.27
N VAL A 53 7.31 -16.34 4.07
CA VAL A 53 8.11 -15.34 3.35
C VAL A 53 8.69 -14.39 4.38
N ASN A 54 10.01 -14.32 4.43
CA ASN A 54 10.72 -13.47 5.38
C ASN A 54 10.82 -12.02 4.86
N SER A 55 11.31 -11.14 5.74
CA SER A 55 11.65 -9.76 5.36
C SER A 55 12.63 -9.74 4.17
N ARG A 56 12.56 -8.69 3.39
CA ARG A 56 13.45 -8.44 2.24
C ARG A 56 14.62 -7.56 2.67
N THR A 57 15.82 -7.89 2.21
CA THR A 57 16.98 -7.00 2.35
C THR A 57 17.30 -6.37 1.01
N ILE A 58 17.44 -5.05 0.99
CA ILE A 58 17.84 -4.28 -0.19
C ILE A 58 19.23 -3.75 0.07
N ASN A 59 20.14 -4.06 -0.84
CA ASN A 59 21.48 -3.50 -0.83
C ASN A 59 21.61 -2.47 -1.94
N ILE A 60 22.06 -1.27 -1.60
CA ILE A 60 22.26 -0.17 -2.52
C ILE A 60 23.73 0.25 -2.42
N THR A 61 24.45 0.17 -3.53
CA THR A 61 25.81 0.64 -3.63
C THR A 61 25.87 1.87 -4.52
N GLY A 62 26.62 2.86 -4.09
CA GLY A 62 26.75 4.13 -4.82
C GLY A 62 28.08 4.80 -4.62
N THR A 63 28.28 5.88 -5.36
CA THR A 63 29.45 6.75 -5.27
C THR A 63 28.97 8.19 -5.06
N ALA A 64 29.38 8.79 -3.94
CA ALA A 64 29.20 10.23 -3.71
C ALA A 64 30.41 10.98 -4.27
N ILE A 65 30.16 11.98 -5.11
CA ILE A 65 31.19 12.83 -5.75
C ILE A 65 31.08 14.23 -5.16
N GLY A 66 32.21 14.76 -4.71
CA GLY A 66 32.32 16.13 -4.22
C GLY A 66 33.15 17.01 -5.15
N GLN A 67 32.73 18.25 -5.35
CA GLN A 67 33.53 19.25 -6.07
C GLN A 67 34.70 19.77 -5.22
N SER A 68 34.62 19.60 -3.89
CA SER A 68 35.66 19.93 -2.90
C SER A 68 35.59 18.96 -1.72
N GLU A 69 36.62 18.94 -0.87
CA GLU A 69 36.64 18.15 0.37
C GLU A 69 35.46 18.51 1.30
N LEU A 70 35.11 19.81 1.37
CA LEU A 70 33.98 20.29 2.17
C LEU A 70 32.65 19.80 1.63
N ASP A 71 32.47 19.87 0.30
CA ASP A 71 31.28 19.38 -0.37
C ASP A 71 31.11 17.87 -0.15
N LEU A 72 32.17 17.07 -0.32
CA LEU A 72 32.16 15.65 -0.04
C LEU A 72 31.83 15.35 1.43
N SER A 73 32.36 16.14 2.36
CA SER A 73 32.04 16.00 3.79
C SER A 73 30.56 16.25 4.08
N ASN A 74 29.95 17.25 3.42
CA ASN A 74 28.54 17.54 3.55
C ASN A 74 27.67 16.39 2.96
N LYS A 75 28.06 15.84 1.83
CA LYS A 75 27.38 14.67 1.23
C LYS A 75 27.46 13.42 2.11
N LYS A 76 28.62 13.20 2.78
CA LYS A 76 28.75 12.14 3.79
C LYS A 76 27.80 12.36 4.97
N LYS A 77 27.62 13.60 5.45
CA LYS A 77 26.67 13.93 6.52
C LYS A 77 25.23 13.66 6.10
N ILE A 78 24.84 14.00 4.85
CA ILE A 78 23.52 13.70 4.31
C ILE A 78 23.27 12.18 4.34
N LEU A 79 24.22 11.36 3.87
CA LEU A 79 24.12 9.90 3.89
C LEU A 79 23.99 9.34 5.31
N LEU A 80 24.77 9.85 6.28
CA LEU A 80 24.68 9.44 7.69
C LEU A 80 23.30 9.77 8.30
N ASN A 81 22.78 10.96 8.02
CA ASN A 81 21.46 11.36 8.51
C ASN A 81 20.33 10.58 7.83
N LEU A 82 20.47 10.30 6.52
CA LEU A 82 19.53 9.47 5.78
C LEU A 82 19.46 8.05 6.37
N THR A 83 20.59 7.45 6.68
CA THR A 83 20.71 6.05 7.13
C THR A 83 20.60 5.86 8.64
N SER A 84 20.02 6.83 9.36
CA SER A 84 19.79 6.70 10.80
C SER A 84 19.00 5.40 11.11
N PRO A 85 19.49 4.52 12.00
CA PRO A 85 18.82 3.24 12.29
C PRO A 85 17.47 3.40 13.02
N PHE A 86 17.23 4.58 13.60
CA PHE A 86 15.97 4.89 14.29
C PHE A 86 14.87 5.37 13.32
N SER A 87 15.23 5.71 12.09
CA SER A 87 14.31 6.23 11.08
C SER A 87 13.85 5.15 10.12
N SER A 88 12.65 5.34 9.57
CA SER A 88 12.16 4.55 8.44
C SER A 88 12.57 5.21 7.14
N ILE A 89 12.99 4.40 6.17
CA ILE A 89 13.39 4.86 4.84
C ILE A 89 12.36 4.36 3.83
N LYS A 90 11.84 5.28 3.04
CA LYS A 90 11.04 4.98 1.86
C LYS A 90 11.96 4.94 0.65
N ILE A 91 11.95 3.82 -0.07
CA ILE A 91 12.64 3.62 -1.34
C ILE A 91 11.61 3.82 -2.44
N ILE A 92 11.93 4.61 -3.44
CA ILE A 92 11.10 4.80 -4.63
C ILE A 92 11.95 4.39 -5.84
N LEU A 93 11.39 3.51 -6.68
CA LEU A 93 12.01 3.06 -7.92
C LEU A 93 11.17 3.51 -9.13
N ASP A 94 11.84 4.14 -10.09
CA ASP A 94 11.29 4.61 -11.37
C ASP A 94 10.01 5.44 -11.23
N ASN A 95 9.81 6.12 -10.09
CA ASN A 95 8.59 6.86 -9.75
C ASN A 95 7.29 6.02 -9.85
N LYS A 96 7.40 4.71 -9.76
CA LYS A 96 6.29 3.75 -9.88
C LYS A 96 6.12 2.87 -8.66
N PHE A 97 7.22 2.41 -8.09
CA PHE A 97 7.23 1.44 -7.01
C PHE A 97 7.80 2.02 -5.73
N THR A 98 7.24 1.63 -4.62
CA THR A 98 7.72 2.04 -3.30
C THR A 98 7.83 0.88 -2.33
N LEU A 99 8.82 0.96 -1.44
CA LEU A 99 9.03 0.02 -0.34
C LEU A 99 9.54 0.80 0.87
N THR A 100 9.07 0.41 2.06
CA THR A 100 9.52 1.04 3.30
C THR A 100 10.31 0.04 4.13
N GLY A 101 11.46 0.48 4.64
CA GLY A 101 12.34 -0.34 5.48
C GLY A 101 13.11 0.47 6.51
N LYS A 102 14.01 -0.18 7.20
CA LYS A 102 14.96 0.43 8.14
C LYS A 102 16.37 0.01 7.79
N CYS A 103 17.34 0.90 7.97
CA CYS A 103 18.74 0.54 7.80
C CYS A 103 19.16 -0.50 8.83
N GLN A 104 19.81 -1.58 8.37
CA GLN A 104 20.41 -2.60 9.25
C GLN A 104 21.69 -2.14 9.91
N SER A 105 22.38 -1.18 9.28
CA SER A 105 23.60 -0.57 9.77
C SER A 105 23.70 0.86 9.26
N LEU A 106 24.57 1.65 9.85
CA LEU A 106 24.98 2.92 9.24
C LEU A 106 25.62 2.67 7.87
N VAL A 107 25.63 3.71 7.03
CA VAL A 107 26.30 3.65 5.74
C VAL A 107 27.73 3.11 5.86
N LYS A 108 28.06 2.15 5.02
CA LYS A 108 29.41 1.56 4.95
C LYS A 108 30.21 2.29 3.89
N TRP A 109 31.40 2.75 4.26
CA TRP A 109 32.29 3.47 3.36
C TRP A 109 33.31 2.54 2.72
N GLY A 110 33.61 2.80 1.46
CA GLY A 110 34.71 2.13 0.78
C GLY A 110 36.04 2.41 1.45
N VAL A 111 36.91 1.42 1.49
CA VAL A 111 38.25 1.49 2.09
C VAL A 111 39.31 1.57 1.00
N GLY A 112 40.38 2.33 1.28
CA GLY A 112 41.51 2.51 0.37
C GLY A 112 41.29 3.67 -0.62
N HIS A 113 42.38 4.20 -1.16
CA HIS A 113 42.41 5.42 -1.99
C HIS A 113 41.57 5.29 -3.26
N SER A 114 41.46 4.09 -3.82
CA SER A 114 40.62 3.79 -4.99
C SER A 114 39.10 3.79 -4.73
N ASN A 115 38.69 3.81 -3.46
CA ASN A 115 37.27 3.78 -3.07
C ASN A 115 36.87 4.99 -2.18
N ASN A 116 37.84 5.68 -1.63
CA ASN A 116 37.62 6.85 -0.76
C ASN A 116 38.83 7.81 -0.87
N ASN A 117 38.61 8.97 -1.46
CA ASN A 117 39.61 10.00 -1.61
C ASN A 117 39.00 11.40 -1.39
N ARG A 118 39.70 12.47 -1.77
CA ARG A 118 39.29 13.88 -1.55
C ARG A 118 38.02 14.26 -2.33
N TYR A 119 37.73 13.58 -3.44
CA TYR A 119 36.69 13.98 -4.39
C TYR A 119 35.55 12.98 -4.50
N PHE A 120 35.75 11.76 -4.07
CA PHE A 120 34.67 10.77 -4.09
C PHE A 120 34.81 9.73 -2.99
N VAL A 121 33.66 9.12 -2.64
CA VAL A 121 33.59 7.96 -1.76
C VAL A 121 32.54 6.99 -2.26
N LYS A 122 32.92 5.73 -2.36
CA LYS A 122 31.96 4.64 -2.55
C LYS A 122 31.30 4.29 -1.24
N PHE A 123 30.04 3.95 -1.30
CA PHE A 123 29.25 3.59 -0.11
C PHE A 123 28.30 2.44 -0.39
N SER A 124 27.89 1.78 0.66
CA SER A 124 26.85 0.75 0.63
C SER A 124 25.86 0.98 1.79
N ILE A 125 24.58 0.79 1.48
CA ILE A 125 23.46 0.89 2.41
C ILE A 125 22.68 -0.42 2.38
N ASP A 126 22.45 -1.03 3.54
CA ASP A 126 21.64 -2.22 3.69
C ASP A 126 20.32 -1.85 4.38
N ILE A 127 19.20 -2.08 3.71
CA ILE A 127 17.87 -1.73 4.19
C ILE A 127 17.06 -3.01 4.36
N LEU A 128 16.59 -3.27 5.56
CA LEU A 128 15.64 -4.32 5.88
C LEU A 128 14.23 -3.81 5.69
N ALA A 129 13.48 -4.39 4.77
CA ALA A 129 12.06 -4.15 4.57
C ALA A 129 11.25 -5.29 5.22
N PRO A 130 10.56 -5.03 6.33
CA PRO A 130 9.73 -6.03 7.02
C PRO A 130 8.60 -6.52 6.13
N ASN A 131 8.00 -5.61 5.36
CA ASN A 131 7.05 -5.97 4.32
C ASN A 131 7.83 -6.29 3.04
N THR A 132 7.61 -7.48 2.53
CA THR A 132 8.37 -8.04 1.41
C THR A 132 7.90 -7.52 0.06
N LEU A 133 6.65 -7.02 -0.02
CA LEU A 133 6.04 -6.61 -1.28
C LEU A 133 6.40 -5.16 -1.62
N TRP A 134 6.67 -4.94 -2.89
CA TRP A 134 6.68 -3.61 -3.47
C TRP A 134 5.25 -3.13 -3.67
N TYR A 135 5.00 -1.86 -3.46
CA TYR A 135 3.70 -1.23 -3.67
C TYR A 135 3.78 -0.22 -4.81
N ALA A 136 2.67 -0.04 -5.52
CA ALA A 136 2.52 1.12 -6.40
C ALA A 136 2.73 2.41 -5.59
N LEU A 137 3.28 3.44 -6.23
CA LEU A 137 3.53 4.72 -5.55
C LEU A 137 2.22 5.39 -5.13
N GLU A 138 1.20 5.31 -5.99
CA GLU A 138 -0.10 5.91 -5.79
C GLU A 138 -1.16 4.86 -5.46
N PRO A 139 -2.02 5.11 -4.46
CA PRO A 139 -3.16 4.26 -4.17
C PRO A 139 -4.24 4.41 -5.25
N THR A 140 -4.99 3.35 -5.49
CA THR A 140 -6.15 3.35 -6.38
C THR A 140 -7.42 3.42 -5.55
N THR A 141 -8.34 4.32 -5.92
CA THR A 141 -9.65 4.43 -5.28
C THR A 141 -10.75 4.09 -6.29
N VAL A 142 -11.65 3.20 -5.90
CA VAL A 142 -12.79 2.74 -6.69
C VAL A 142 -14.07 2.96 -5.91
N SER A 143 -15.09 3.57 -6.52
CA SER A 143 -16.39 3.76 -5.91
C SER A 143 -17.27 2.54 -6.15
N LEU A 144 -17.91 2.03 -5.09
CA LEU A 144 -18.94 0.97 -5.18
C LEU A 144 -20.32 1.52 -5.59
N SER A 145 -20.48 2.82 -5.59
CA SER A 145 -21.75 3.50 -5.87
C SER A 145 -21.53 4.69 -6.81
N PRO A 146 -21.09 4.43 -8.05
CA PRO A 146 -20.80 5.49 -9.00
C PRO A 146 -22.06 6.26 -9.38
N TYR A 147 -21.90 7.56 -9.64
CA TYR A 147 -22.92 8.37 -10.29
C TYR A 147 -22.75 8.27 -11.79
N VAL A 148 -23.86 8.01 -12.50
CA VAL A 148 -23.90 8.09 -13.96
C VAL A 148 -24.35 9.50 -14.35
N ASN A 149 -23.49 10.22 -15.06
CA ASN A 149 -23.82 11.54 -15.57
C ASN A 149 -24.75 11.41 -16.78
N GLU A 150 -25.94 12.00 -16.69
CA GLU A 150 -26.90 12.05 -17.80
C GLU A 150 -26.79 13.34 -18.63
N PHE A 151 -25.83 14.18 -18.29
CA PHE A 151 -25.62 15.44 -18.96
C PHE A 151 -25.02 15.26 -20.36
N LYS A 152 -25.75 15.65 -21.39
CA LYS A 152 -25.34 15.61 -22.82
C LYS A 152 -25.53 16.95 -23.49
N PHE A 153 -24.59 17.36 -24.32
CA PHE A 153 -24.75 18.53 -25.21
C PHE A 153 -25.28 18.10 -26.59
N PRO A 154 -26.14 18.90 -27.25
CA PRO A 154 -26.75 20.16 -26.84
C PRO A 154 -27.88 20.00 -25.82
N ILE A 155 -28.03 21.02 -24.96
CA ILE A 155 -29.00 21.02 -23.87
C ILE A 155 -30.29 21.66 -24.32
N SER A 156 -31.44 20.98 -24.14
CA SER A 156 -32.75 21.59 -24.01
C SER A 156 -33.22 21.41 -22.57
N ILE A 157 -33.62 22.47 -21.89
CA ILE A 157 -34.13 22.41 -20.51
C ILE A 157 -35.64 22.17 -20.62
N PRO A 158 -36.11 20.94 -20.23
CA PRO A 158 -37.55 20.68 -20.21
C PRO A 158 -38.21 21.43 -19.04
N GLU A 159 -39.51 21.74 -19.17
CA GLU A 159 -40.29 22.40 -18.11
C GLU A 159 -40.33 21.58 -16.78
N THR A 160 -40.06 20.30 -16.83
CA THR A 160 -40.04 19.37 -15.70
C THR A 160 -38.75 19.39 -14.89
N GLY A 161 -37.76 20.22 -15.28
CA GLY A 161 -36.47 20.30 -14.60
C GLY A 161 -35.40 19.42 -15.24
N PHE A 162 -34.17 19.51 -14.71
CA PHE A 162 -32.99 18.84 -15.23
C PHE A 162 -32.51 17.76 -14.25
N ILE A 163 -32.33 16.54 -14.72
CA ILE A 163 -31.64 15.48 -13.97
C ILE A 163 -30.18 15.49 -14.41
N TYR A 164 -29.27 15.89 -13.53
CA TYR A 164 -27.82 15.96 -13.81
C TYR A 164 -27.18 14.57 -13.85
N GLY A 165 -27.80 13.56 -13.25
CA GLY A 165 -27.35 12.19 -13.20
C GLY A 165 -28.14 11.39 -12.16
N HIS A 166 -28.04 10.10 -12.25
CA HIS A 166 -28.58 9.19 -11.23
C HIS A 166 -27.45 8.32 -10.67
N LYS A 167 -27.67 7.80 -9.47
CA LYS A 167 -26.78 6.81 -8.89
C LYS A 167 -27.05 5.47 -9.57
N ASP A 168 -25.97 4.82 -10.03
CA ASP A 168 -26.09 3.49 -10.60
C ASP A 168 -26.65 2.53 -9.54
N ASN A 169 -27.76 1.88 -9.88
CA ASN A 169 -28.38 0.88 -8.99
C ASN A 169 -27.68 -0.47 -9.05
N ASP A 170 -26.79 -0.67 -10.03
CA ASP A 170 -25.93 -1.84 -10.09
C ASP A 170 -24.86 -1.73 -8.98
N THR A 171 -25.10 -2.45 -7.91
CA THR A 171 -24.22 -2.45 -6.72
C THR A 171 -23.05 -3.39 -6.86
N LEU A 172 -22.77 -3.94 -8.05
CA LEU A 172 -21.65 -4.85 -8.32
C LEU A 172 -20.47 -4.06 -8.90
N THR A 173 -19.37 -4.04 -8.16
CA THR A 173 -18.13 -3.41 -8.62
C THR A 173 -17.02 -4.45 -8.72
N ASN A 174 -16.36 -4.48 -9.87
CA ASN A 174 -15.27 -5.38 -10.16
C ASN A 174 -13.92 -4.69 -9.94
N ILE A 175 -13.06 -5.30 -9.14
CA ILE A 175 -11.68 -4.84 -8.88
C ILE A 175 -10.75 -6.01 -9.17
N TYR A 176 -9.71 -5.77 -9.96
CA TYR A 176 -8.72 -6.77 -10.31
C TYR A 176 -7.43 -6.56 -9.51
N ASN A 177 -6.97 -7.60 -8.82
CA ASN A 177 -5.68 -7.65 -8.15
C ASN A 177 -4.69 -8.41 -9.03
N GLU A 178 -3.70 -7.71 -9.57
CA GLU A 178 -2.65 -8.29 -10.41
C GLU A 178 -1.59 -9.07 -9.60
N CYS A 179 -1.55 -8.88 -8.28
CA CYS A 179 -0.62 -9.58 -7.41
C CYS A 179 -1.11 -10.98 -7.07
N ASN A 180 -0.19 -11.90 -6.87
CA ASN A 180 -0.48 -13.29 -6.45
C ASN A 180 -0.68 -13.43 -4.94
N VAL A 181 -0.84 -12.33 -4.21
CA VAL A 181 -1.12 -12.32 -2.77
C VAL A 181 -2.32 -11.43 -2.46
N PRO A 182 -3.08 -11.72 -1.40
CA PRO A 182 -4.11 -10.82 -0.92
C PRO A 182 -3.49 -9.50 -0.44
N ILE A 183 -4.07 -8.38 -0.85
CA ILE A 183 -3.65 -7.04 -0.42
C ILE A 183 -4.74 -6.40 0.45
N PRO A 184 -4.34 -5.60 1.45
CA PRO A 184 -5.29 -4.90 2.31
C PRO A 184 -6.01 -3.78 1.57
N MET A 185 -7.18 -3.41 2.10
CA MET A 185 -8.02 -2.33 1.57
C MET A 185 -8.46 -1.40 2.69
N SER A 186 -8.79 -0.17 2.31
CA SER A 186 -9.50 0.77 3.16
C SER A 186 -10.85 1.09 2.53
N PHE A 187 -11.91 1.02 3.33
CA PHE A 187 -13.28 1.35 2.93
C PHE A 187 -13.66 2.67 3.60
N THR A 188 -14.05 3.65 2.79
CA THR A 188 -14.62 4.91 3.27
C THR A 188 -16.10 4.92 2.92
N ILE A 189 -16.95 4.90 3.94
CA ILE A 189 -18.41 4.87 3.84
C ILE A 189 -18.94 6.20 4.35
N THR A 190 -19.62 6.94 3.47
CA THR A 190 -20.32 8.18 3.82
C THR A 190 -21.81 7.97 3.69
N SER A 191 -22.57 8.39 4.71
CA SER A 191 -24.03 8.25 4.73
C SER A 191 -24.72 9.57 4.36
N LEU A 192 -25.73 9.49 3.49
CA LEU A 192 -26.60 10.62 3.10
C LEU A 192 -27.93 10.61 3.87
N ALA A 193 -28.24 9.50 4.54
CA ALA A 193 -29.44 9.32 5.36
C ALA A 193 -29.12 8.49 6.60
N THR A 194 -30.07 8.30 7.52
CA THR A 194 -29.86 7.37 8.63
C THR A 194 -29.82 5.94 8.14
N ILE A 195 -28.67 5.27 8.33
CA ILE A 195 -28.38 3.90 7.86
C ILE A 195 -28.02 3.01 9.03
N GLN A 196 -28.69 1.86 9.14
CA GLN A 196 -28.39 0.87 10.17
C GLN A 196 -27.59 -0.29 9.57
N ASN A 197 -26.54 -0.70 10.31
CA ASN A 197 -25.75 -1.90 10.02
C ASN A 197 -25.25 -1.96 8.58
N PRO A 198 -24.39 -1.03 8.14
CA PRO A 198 -23.80 -1.09 6.81
C PRO A 198 -22.97 -2.38 6.65
N GLU A 199 -23.07 -3.00 5.47
CA GLU A 199 -22.43 -4.27 5.15
C GLU A 199 -21.82 -4.21 3.75
N ILE A 200 -20.58 -4.70 3.59
CA ILE A 200 -19.90 -4.90 2.31
C ILE A 200 -19.69 -6.39 2.12
N VAL A 201 -20.00 -6.92 0.95
CA VAL A 201 -19.91 -8.33 0.65
C VAL A 201 -19.02 -8.55 -0.57
N ARG A 202 -18.09 -9.50 -0.48
CA ARG A 202 -17.39 -10.03 -1.66
C ARG A 202 -18.20 -11.20 -2.23
N VAL A 203 -18.61 -11.07 -3.49
CA VAL A 203 -19.58 -11.97 -4.11
C VAL A 203 -19.03 -13.38 -4.30
N GLN A 204 -17.73 -13.53 -4.62
CA GLN A 204 -17.13 -14.82 -4.96
C GLN A 204 -17.20 -15.87 -3.84
N ASP A 205 -17.05 -15.44 -2.59
CA ASP A 205 -17.01 -16.36 -1.45
C ASP A 205 -18.05 -16.01 -0.36
N GLY A 206 -18.88 -15.00 -0.61
CA GLY A 206 -19.91 -14.55 0.32
C GLY A 206 -19.38 -13.96 1.63
N LYS A 207 -18.06 -13.75 1.73
CA LYS A 207 -17.48 -13.09 2.90
C LYS A 207 -17.91 -11.65 2.97
N LYS A 208 -18.24 -11.23 4.17
CA LYS A 208 -18.79 -9.90 4.41
C LYS A 208 -18.06 -9.17 5.52
N LEU A 209 -18.18 -7.86 5.50
CA LEU A 209 -17.72 -6.94 6.52
C LEU A 209 -18.92 -6.11 6.95
N LYS A 210 -19.40 -6.32 8.17
CA LYS A 210 -20.60 -5.70 8.72
C LYS A 210 -20.24 -4.95 10.02
N ILE A 211 -20.78 -3.74 10.17
CA ILE A 211 -20.62 -2.92 11.36
C ILE A 211 -21.99 -2.74 12.02
N ASN A 212 -22.12 -3.14 13.28
CA ASN A 212 -23.36 -3.05 14.05
C ASN A 212 -23.51 -1.64 14.65
N THR A 213 -23.70 -0.64 13.79
CA THR A 213 -23.84 0.77 14.18
C THR A 213 -24.90 1.45 13.33
N THR A 214 -25.31 2.65 13.76
CA THR A 214 -26.23 3.51 13.00
C THR A 214 -25.50 4.76 12.57
N LEU A 215 -25.35 4.94 11.26
CA LEU A 215 -24.78 6.14 10.66
C LEU A 215 -25.86 7.21 10.50
N GLN A 216 -25.54 8.45 10.85
CA GLN A 216 -26.37 9.62 10.60
C GLN A 216 -25.97 10.30 9.27
N PRO A 217 -26.81 11.14 8.68
CA PRO A 217 -26.43 11.90 7.50
C PRO A 217 -25.15 12.72 7.74
N GLY A 218 -24.16 12.55 6.86
CA GLY A 218 -22.87 13.21 6.95
C GLY A 218 -21.79 12.43 7.70
N ASP A 219 -22.15 11.35 8.38
CA ASP A 219 -21.15 10.48 9.05
C ASP A 219 -20.19 9.84 8.05
N VAL A 220 -18.93 9.74 8.47
CA VAL A 220 -17.83 9.09 7.72
C VAL A 220 -17.28 7.93 8.53
N LEU A 221 -17.52 6.71 8.04
CA LEU A 221 -17.02 5.47 8.61
C LEU A 221 -15.83 4.98 7.77
N ILE A 222 -14.67 4.83 8.40
CA ILE A 222 -13.45 4.33 7.77
C ILE A 222 -13.10 2.96 8.35
N ILE A 223 -12.93 1.96 7.48
CA ILE A 223 -12.56 0.61 7.86
C ILE A 223 -11.28 0.25 7.13
N THR A 224 -10.22 -0.07 7.88
CA THR A 224 -8.92 -0.44 7.32
C THR A 224 -8.62 -1.90 7.66
N THR A 225 -8.25 -2.68 6.64
CA THR A 225 -7.93 -4.12 6.79
C THR A 225 -6.42 -4.39 6.79
N GLU A 226 -5.59 -3.35 6.96
CA GLU A 226 -4.14 -3.40 6.97
C GLU A 226 -3.60 -4.41 8.00
N PHE A 227 -2.58 -5.17 7.61
CA PHE A 227 -1.93 -6.12 8.51
C PHE A 227 -1.34 -5.40 9.74
N GLY A 228 -1.68 -5.89 10.93
CA GLY A 228 -1.21 -5.31 12.19
C GLY A 228 -1.83 -3.95 12.55
N SER A 229 -2.69 -3.37 11.70
CA SER A 229 -3.32 -2.06 11.91
C SER A 229 -4.79 -2.01 11.48
N LYS A 230 -5.54 -3.09 11.75
CA LYS A 230 -6.98 -3.16 11.47
C LYS A 230 -7.74 -2.15 12.34
N LYS A 231 -8.59 -1.35 11.72
CA LYS A 231 -9.33 -0.26 12.40
C LYS A 231 -10.74 -0.14 11.85
N VAL A 232 -11.65 0.28 12.73
CA VAL A 232 -12.99 0.77 12.41
C VAL A 232 -13.16 2.10 13.12
N VAL A 233 -13.31 3.17 12.36
CA VAL A 233 -13.29 4.56 12.86
C VAL A 233 -14.51 5.29 12.33
N LEU A 234 -15.34 5.85 13.20
CA LEU A 234 -16.48 6.69 12.86
C LEU A 234 -16.15 8.12 13.28
N ASN A 235 -16.16 9.06 12.35
CA ASN A 235 -15.89 10.48 12.58
C ASN A 235 -14.61 10.75 13.40
N GLY A 236 -13.56 9.90 13.22
CA GLY A 236 -12.31 10.01 13.97
C GLY A 236 -12.23 9.19 15.25
N GLU A 237 -13.34 8.65 15.75
CA GLU A 237 -13.37 7.82 16.95
C GLU A 237 -13.37 6.32 16.61
N SER A 238 -12.63 5.51 17.38
CA SER A 238 -12.57 4.07 17.18
C SER A 238 -13.84 3.38 17.68
N ILE A 239 -14.54 2.69 16.79
CA ILE A 239 -15.71 1.87 17.10
C ILE A 239 -15.49 0.40 16.74
N ILE A 240 -14.29 -0.11 16.96
CA ILE A 240 -13.95 -1.50 16.61
C ILE A 240 -14.80 -2.54 17.35
N SER A 241 -15.38 -2.18 18.50
CA SER A 241 -16.36 -3.01 19.24
C SER A 241 -17.63 -3.32 18.44
N ASP A 242 -18.00 -2.43 17.51
CA ASP A 242 -19.21 -2.56 16.70
C ASP A 242 -19.00 -3.44 15.46
N PHE A 243 -17.75 -3.87 15.22
CA PHE A 243 -17.45 -4.87 14.19
C PHE A 243 -18.12 -6.20 14.54
N ASP A 244 -18.91 -6.74 13.65
CA ASP A 244 -19.60 -8.03 13.87
C ASP A 244 -18.62 -9.21 13.74
N PHE A 245 -17.87 -9.50 14.81
CA PHE A 245 -16.86 -10.58 14.83
C PHE A 245 -17.42 -11.97 14.59
N GLN A 246 -18.74 -12.19 14.73
CA GLN A 246 -19.35 -13.52 14.54
C GLN A 246 -19.57 -13.84 13.06
N THR A 247 -20.00 -12.85 12.28
CA THR A 247 -20.41 -13.07 10.88
C THR A 247 -19.49 -12.38 9.87
N SER A 248 -18.62 -11.47 10.30
CA SER A 248 -17.75 -10.70 9.43
C SER A 248 -16.33 -11.26 9.32
N SER A 249 -15.72 -10.96 8.20
CA SER A 249 -14.31 -11.20 7.94
C SER A 249 -13.64 -9.89 7.50
N TRP A 250 -12.38 -9.71 7.87
CA TRP A 250 -11.58 -8.61 7.34
C TRP A 250 -11.33 -8.87 5.85
N LEU A 251 -12.08 -8.17 5.01
CA LEU A 251 -12.00 -8.35 3.56
C LEU A 251 -10.64 -7.88 3.04
N MET A 252 -10.00 -8.73 2.24
CA MET A 252 -8.76 -8.46 1.53
C MET A 252 -9.04 -8.57 0.04
N LEU A 253 -8.39 -7.79 -0.80
CA LEU A 253 -8.45 -7.94 -2.24
C LEU A 253 -7.68 -9.20 -2.64
N GLN A 254 -8.39 -10.28 -2.99
CA GLN A 254 -7.78 -11.55 -3.36
C GLN A 254 -7.13 -11.48 -4.74
N PRO A 255 -6.15 -12.34 -5.06
CA PRO A 255 -5.60 -12.43 -6.40
C PRO A 255 -6.69 -12.60 -7.47
N GLY A 256 -6.55 -11.91 -8.59
CA GLY A 256 -7.50 -11.93 -9.69
C GLY A 256 -8.73 -11.05 -9.48
N LEU A 257 -9.86 -11.45 -10.06
CA LEU A 257 -11.10 -10.66 -10.06
C LEU A 257 -11.79 -10.74 -8.71
N ASN A 258 -12.14 -9.59 -8.15
CA ASN A 258 -12.96 -9.44 -6.94
C ASN A 258 -14.20 -8.60 -7.28
N THR A 259 -15.36 -9.13 -6.98
CA THR A 259 -16.62 -8.42 -7.15
C THR A 259 -17.18 -8.08 -5.77
N PHE A 260 -17.41 -6.81 -5.52
CA PHE A 260 -17.98 -6.31 -4.28
C PHE A 260 -19.40 -5.80 -4.49
N THR A 261 -20.20 -5.99 -3.47
CA THR A 261 -21.53 -5.38 -3.32
C THR A 261 -21.69 -4.85 -1.91
N TYR A 262 -22.71 -4.04 -1.69
CA TYR A 262 -23.01 -3.50 -0.38
C TYR A 262 -24.50 -3.53 -0.08
N SER A 263 -24.82 -3.57 1.21
CA SER A 263 -26.18 -3.53 1.72
C SER A 263 -26.24 -2.86 3.09
N CYS A 264 -27.41 -2.74 3.64
CA CYS A 264 -27.68 -2.31 5.01
C CYS A 264 -28.95 -3.00 5.51
N LYS A 265 -29.26 -2.85 6.80
CA LYS A 265 -30.43 -3.49 7.40
C LYS A 265 -31.74 -3.12 6.68
N ASP A 266 -31.89 -1.86 6.29
CA ASP A 266 -32.99 -1.40 5.45
C ASP A 266 -32.50 -1.26 4.01
N THR A 267 -32.74 -2.27 3.19
CA THR A 267 -32.27 -2.34 1.81
C THR A 267 -32.82 -1.22 0.92
N ALA A 268 -33.95 -0.61 1.26
CA ALA A 268 -34.48 0.54 0.52
C ALA A 268 -33.56 1.76 0.64
N ASN A 269 -32.82 1.89 1.74
CA ASN A 269 -31.94 3.02 2.02
C ASN A 269 -30.50 2.80 1.52
N LYS A 270 -30.17 1.64 0.94
CA LYS A 270 -28.79 1.34 0.48
C LYS A 270 -28.20 2.40 -0.45
N ASN A 271 -29.04 3.03 -1.30
CA ASN A 271 -28.63 4.04 -2.25
C ASN A 271 -28.16 5.37 -1.60
N ASN A 272 -28.41 5.54 -0.30
CA ASN A 272 -27.92 6.67 0.47
C ASN A 272 -26.51 6.44 1.06
N LEU A 273 -25.87 5.31 0.74
CA LEU A 273 -24.46 5.05 1.06
C LEU A 273 -23.57 5.41 -0.12
N ASN A 274 -22.51 6.17 0.14
CA ASN A 274 -21.38 6.35 -0.76
C ASN A 274 -20.19 5.57 -0.20
N ILE A 275 -19.72 4.58 -0.96
CA ILE A 275 -18.66 3.68 -0.51
C ILE A 275 -17.50 3.75 -1.50
N ASN A 276 -16.33 4.11 -1.01
CA ASN A 276 -15.09 4.09 -1.76
C ASN A 276 -14.16 3.02 -1.18
N ILE A 277 -13.56 2.21 -2.05
CA ILE A 277 -12.51 1.26 -1.72
C ILE A 277 -11.19 1.86 -2.19
N THR A 278 -10.26 2.02 -1.27
CA THR A 278 -8.89 2.44 -1.57
C THR A 278 -7.94 1.28 -1.28
N TYR A 279 -7.08 0.97 -2.23
CA TYR A 279 -6.06 -0.06 -2.11
C TYR A 279 -4.80 0.36 -2.86
N THR A 280 -3.66 -0.21 -2.48
CA THR A 280 -2.40 -0.01 -3.19
C THR A 280 -1.99 -1.33 -3.80
N GLN A 281 -1.83 -1.35 -5.12
CA GLN A 281 -1.40 -2.55 -5.83
C GLN A 281 -0.02 -2.99 -5.32
N ALA A 282 0.14 -4.29 -5.09
CA ALA A 282 1.38 -4.86 -4.58
C ALA A 282 2.04 -5.79 -5.62
N TYR A 283 3.37 -5.94 -5.52
CA TYR A 283 4.17 -6.72 -6.46
C TYR A 283 5.27 -7.49 -5.73
N TRP A 284 5.59 -8.70 -6.21
CA TRP A 284 6.73 -9.46 -5.68
C TRP A 284 8.08 -8.89 -6.11
N GLY A 285 8.15 -8.26 -7.25
CA GLY A 285 9.35 -7.65 -7.82
C GLY A 285 9.01 -6.40 -8.64
N VAL A 286 10.01 -5.65 -9.00
CA VAL A 286 9.90 -4.47 -9.89
C VAL A 286 10.41 -4.86 -11.29
N PHE A 287 9.80 -4.32 -12.33
CA PHE A 287 10.06 -4.61 -13.74
C PHE A 287 9.93 -3.38 -14.63
#